data_7d9d4074685f576fe9f05521e1b6c44a
#
_entry.id   7d9d4074685f576fe9f05521e1b6c44a
#
_cell.length_a   1.000
_cell.length_b   1.000
_cell.length_c   1.000
_cell.angle_alpha   90.00
_cell.angle_beta   90.00
_cell.angle_gamma   90.00
#
_symmetry.space_group_name_H-M   'P 1'
#
loop_
_entity.id
_entity.type
_entity.pdbx_description
1 polymer ?
#
loop_
_entity_poly.entity_id
_entity_poly.type
_entity_poly.pdbx_seq_one_letter_code
_entity_poly.pdbx_strand_id
1 'polypeptide(L)'
;MRILLVTQMWPSAAEPDLGSFLLPLRRELEALGHEVEVAAISRRGGSPLKYARLTADAVRAARRWRPDVVFAHFLFPAGAAGLAAARAAGVPLVVMAHGTDVANLDRAPPRALTRPVVRGAARVIANSRWLAGRLEARYPGLSCEVCDLGVDLRDFAPGAAPAAWPGDGPHPRLLCVGSLIERKNVVGLADAFAELGRGSLVFVGDGPLRGALEGRPGVTVVGRVPHAEVPSWIAACDVLCQPSLVEPFGLAALEAMSLERTVVATTAGGPPEFVTREAGVLVAPTDHAALVAGLERAVAMPVPNRAARVAAA
;
A
#
# COMPACT_ATOMS: atom_id res chain seq x y z
N MET A 1 -19.25 -5.69 -17.85
CA MET A 1 -18.70 -7.05 -17.55
C MET A 1 -19.00 -7.39 -16.11
N ARG A 2 -19.08 -8.70 -15.82
CA ARG A 2 -19.23 -9.24 -14.45
C ARG A 2 -17.84 -9.66 -13.96
N ILE A 3 -17.33 -9.00 -12.92
CA ILE A 3 -15.98 -9.19 -12.40
C ILE A 3 -16.04 -9.84 -11.02
N LEU A 4 -15.52 -11.07 -10.87
CA LEU A 4 -15.34 -11.66 -9.54
C LEU A 4 -13.98 -11.25 -8.97
N LEU A 5 -14.01 -10.33 -8.00
CA LEU A 5 -12.82 -9.88 -7.28
C LEU A 5 -12.51 -10.88 -6.15
N VAL A 6 -11.29 -11.43 -6.15
CA VAL A 6 -10.82 -12.40 -5.14
C VAL A 6 -9.64 -11.81 -4.39
N THR A 7 -9.75 -11.69 -3.05
CA THR A 7 -8.69 -11.08 -2.26
C THR A 7 -8.57 -11.67 -0.85
N GLN A 8 -7.37 -11.64 -0.32
CA GLN A 8 -7.09 -12.03 1.08
C GLN A 8 -7.14 -10.86 2.06
N MET A 9 -7.47 -9.68 1.57
CA MET A 9 -7.54 -8.45 2.37
C MET A 9 -8.78 -7.64 1.94
N TRP A 10 -9.73 -7.50 2.85
CA TRP A 10 -10.93 -6.69 2.62
C TRP A 10 -11.36 -6.02 3.91
N PRO A 11 -11.72 -4.74 3.91
CA PRO A 11 -12.10 -4.03 5.12
C PRO A 11 -13.31 -4.63 5.83
N SER A 12 -13.32 -4.53 7.14
CA SER A 12 -14.45 -4.86 8.00
C SER A 12 -14.55 -3.87 9.16
N ALA A 13 -15.64 -3.89 9.90
CA ALA A 13 -15.80 -3.04 11.09
C ALA A 13 -14.68 -3.25 12.12
N ALA A 14 -14.17 -4.48 12.25
CA ALA A 14 -13.09 -4.81 13.18
C ALA A 14 -11.69 -4.48 12.63
N GLU A 15 -11.53 -4.44 11.32
CA GLU A 15 -10.26 -4.17 10.63
C GLU A 15 -10.50 -3.24 9.43
N PRO A 16 -10.80 -1.95 9.67
CA PRO A 16 -11.22 -1.01 8.62
C PRO A 16 -10.10 -0.65 7.64
N ASP A 17 -8.83 -0.83 8.03
CA ASP A 17 -7.65 -0.55 7.22
C ASP A 17 -7.19 -1.76 6.38
N LEU A 18 -7.79 -2.95 6.56
CA LEU A 18 -7.38 -4.17 5.86
C LEU A 18 -7.79 -4.15 4.39
N GLY A 19 -6.86 -3.83 3.49
CA GLY A 19 -7.13 -3.82 2.04
C GLY A 19 -8.03 -2.67 1.61
N SER A 20 -8.09 -1.57 2.37
CA SER A 20 -8.91 -0.38 2.10
C SER A 20 -8.69 0.21 0.70
N PHE A 21 -7.48 0.08 0.14
CA PHE A 21 -7.14 0.51 -1.22
C PHE A 21 -7.96 -0.21 -2.32
N LEU A 22 -8.62 -1.31 -2.02
CA LEU A 22 -9.49 -2.03 -2.95
C LEU A 22 -10.90 -1.42 -3.04
N LEU A 23 -11.30 -0.61 -2.06
CA LEU A 23 -12.62 0.04 -2.08
C LEU A 23 -12.75 1.06 -3.21
N PRO A 24 -11.78 1.99 -3.41
CA PRO A 24 -11.79 2.86 -4.58
C PRO A 24 -11.79 2.10 -5.90
N LEU A 25 -10.97 1.07 -6.03
CA LEU A 25 -10.93 0.24 -7.24
C LEU A 25 -12.30 -0.37 -7.55
N ARG A 26 -12.95 -0.97 -6.56
CA ARG A 26 -14.30 -1.51 -6.75
C ARG A 26 -15.28 -0.43 -7.18
N ARG A 27 -15.28 0.72 -6.51
CA ARG A 27 -16.15 1.87 -6.81
C ARG A 27 -15.98 2.34 -8.25
N GLU A 28 -14.74 2.45 -8.73
CA GLU A 28 -14.45 2.87 -10.10
C GLU A 28 -14.87 1.82 -11.14
N LEU A 29 -14.66 0.54 -10.88
CA LEU A 29 -15.15 -0.52 -11.75
C LEU A 29 -16.69 -0.48 -11.87
N GLU A 30 -17.38 -0.28 -10.76
CA GLU A 30 -18.85 -0.14 -10.74
C GLU A 30 -19.30 1.14 -11.47
N ALA A 31 -18.58 2.26 -11.30
CA ALA A 31 -18.84 3.52 -12.01
C ALA A 31 -18.66 3.41 -13.53
N LEU A 32 -17.74 2.55 -13.98
CA LEU A 32 -17.53 2.21 -15.38
C LEU A 32 -18.60 1.25 -15.94
N GLY A 33 -19.62 0.91 -15.15
CA GLY A 33 -20.73 0.04 -15.55
C GLY A 33 -20.42 -1.46 -15.47
N HIS A 34 -19.41 -1.85 -14.67
CA HIS A 34 -19.16 -3.25 -14.39
C HIS A 34 -19.94 -3.70 -13.14
N GLU A 35 -20.35 -4.96 -13.12
CA GLU A 35 -20.86 -5.61 -11.92
C GLU A 35 -19.71 -6.28 -11.19
N VAL A 36 -19.57 -6.02 -9.87
CA VAL A 36 -18.45 -6.57 -9.08
C VAL A 36 -18.98 -7.37 -7.89
N GLU A 37 -18.73 -8.69 -7.92
CA GLU A 37 -18.92 -9.55 -6.75
C GLU A 37 -17.55 -9.80 -6.07
N VAL A 38 -17.53 -9.83 -4.72
CA VAL A 38 -16.29 -9.95 -3.94
C VAL A 38 -16.27 -11.24 -3.13
N ALA A 39 -15.24 -12.05 -3.33
CA ALA A 39 -14.88 -13.17 -2.46
C ALA A 39 -13.61 -12.81 -1.68
N ALA A 40 -13.72 -12.62 -0.35
CA ALA A 40 -12.64 -12.02 0.40
C ALA A 40 -12.46 -12.57 1.82
N ILE A 41 -11.25 -12.35 2.37
CA ILE A 41 -10.96 -12.50 3.80
C ILE A 41 -10.94 -11.09 4.41
N SER A 42 -11.72 -10.92 5.51
CA SER A 42 -11.89 -9.64 6.20
C SER A 42 -11.27 -9.63 7.61
N ARG A 43 -10.23 -10.42 7.83
CA ARG A 43 -9.50 -10.48 9.11
C ARG A 43 -8.03 -10.90 8.91
N ARG A 44 -7.10 -10.29 9.64
CA ARG A 44 -5.67 -10.63 9.58
C ARG A 44 -5.37 -11.97 10.25
N GLY A 45 -5.78 -12.14 11.46
CA GLY A 45 -5.53 -13.34 12.27
C GLY A 45 -6.38 -14.55 11.89
N GLY A 46 -6.27 -15.62 12.67
CA GLY A 46 -7.08 -16.84 12.58
C GLY A 46 -6.40 -18.02 11.89
N SER A 47 -7.11 -19.14 11.82
CA SER A 47 -6.62 -20.40 11.26
C SER A 47 -6.29 -20.29 9.76
N PRO A 48 -5.26 -20.99 9.27
CA PRO A 48 -4.98 -21.15 7.82
C PRO A 48 -6.15 -21.69 7.02
N LEU A 49 -7.12 -22.36 7.63
CA LEU A 49 -8.36 -22.82 7.00
C LEU A 49 -9.18 -21.68 6.35
N LYS A 50 -8.96 -20.42 6.75
CA LYS A 50 -9.56 -19.26 6.09
C LYS A 50 -9.22 -19.19 4.59
N TYR A 51 -8.05 -19.67 4.17
CA TYR A 51 -7.65 -19.68 2.76
C TYR A 51 -8.35 -20.79 1.97
N ALA A 52 -8.58 -21.96 2.59
CA ALA A 52 -9.40 -23.00 2.00
C ALA A 52 -10.86 -22.54 1.86
N ARG A 53 -11.39 -21.83 2.87
CA ARG A 53 -12.72 -21.22 2.80
C ARG A 53 -12.79 -20.16 1.69
N LEU A 54 -11.81 -19.26 1.58
CA LEU A 54 -11.73 -18.29 0.46
C LEU A 54 -11.82 -19.00 -0.89
N THR A 55 -11.07 -20.10 -1.07
CA THR A 55 -11.10 -20.87 -2.31
C THR A 55 -12.49 -21.46 -2.59
N ALA A 56 -13.12 -22.07 -1.58
CA ALA A 56 -14.45 -22.63 -1.70
C ALA A 56 -15.52 -21.56 -2.03
N ASP A 57 -15.43 -20.40 -1.36
CA ASP A 57 -16.36 -19.29 -1.58
C ASP A 57 -16.18 -18.66 -2.96
N ALA A 58 -14.93 -18.47 -3.42
CA ALA A 58 -14.64 -17.96 -4.77
C ALA A 58 -15.14 -18.92 -5.86
N VAL A 59 -14.93 -20.23 -5.70
CA VAL A 59 -15.45 -21.25 -6.64
C VAL A 59 -16.98 -21.28 -6.65
N ARG A 60 -17.61 -21.19 -5.47
CA ARG A 60 -19.08 -21.15 -5.37
C ARG A 60 -19.65 -19.90 -6.03
N ALA A 61 -19.06 -18.73 -5.77
CA ALA A 61 -19.43 -17.46 -6.38
C ALA A 61 -19.28 -17.54 -7.92
N ALA A 62 -18.15 -18.04 -8.42
CA ALA A 62 -17.90 -18.17 -9.85
C ALA A 62 -18.92 -19.06 -10.57
N ARG A 63 -19.29 -20.20 -9.96
CA ARG A 63 -20.30 -21.10 -10.54
C ARG A 63 -21.71 -20.52 -10.51
N ARG A 64 -22.09 -19.86 -9.43
CA ARG A 64 -23.43 -19.29 -9.24
C ARG A 64 -23.63 -18.04 -10.07
N TRP A 65 -22.66 -17.12 -10.00
CA TRP A 65 -22.78 -15.77 -10.57
C TRP A 65 -22.30 -15.70 -12.03
N ARG A 66 -21.46 -16.64 -12.47
CA ARG A 66 -20.91 -16.72 -13.84
C ARG A 66 -20.26 -15.41 -14.27
N PRO A 67 -19.13 -15.03 -13.66
CA PRO A 67 -18.39 -13.83 -14.05
C PRO A 67 -17.83 -13.97 -15.47
N ASP A 68 -17.52 -12.84 -16.11
CA ASP A 68 -16.80 -12.79 -17.38
C ASP A 68 -15.29 -12.93 -17.16
N VAL A 69 -14.81 -12.51 -15.97
CA VAL A 69 -13.40 -12.55 -15.55
C VAL A 69 -13.29 -12.71 -14.03
N VAL A 70 -12.25 -13.43 -13.60
CA VAL A 70 -11.83 -13.45 -12.21
C VAL A 70 -10.65 -12.51 -12.06
N PHE A 71 -10.74 -11.51 -11.17
CA PHE A 71 -9.67 -10.57 -10.86
C PHE A 71 -9.18 -10.83 -9.43
N ALA A 72 -7.99 -11.43 -9.32
CA ALA A 72 -7.40 -11.74 -8.03
C ALA A 72 -6.36 -10.69 -7.62
N HIS A 73 -6.44 -10.23 -6.38
CA HIS A 73 -5.44 -9.37 -5.78
C HIS A 73 -4.55 -10.17 -4.84
N PHE A 74 -3.24 -10.13 -5.10
CA PHE A 74 -2.16 -10.95 -4.58
C PHE A 74 -2.00 -12.29 -5.31
N LEU A 75 -0.74 -12.68 -5.53
CA LEU A 75 -0.39 -13.94 -6.22
C LEU A 75 -0.74 -15.17 -5.39
N PHE A 76 -0.56 -15.08 -4.06
CA PHE A 76 -0.85 -16.18 -3.13
C PHE A 76 -1.19 -15.61 -1.73
N PRO A 77 -2.20 -16.15 -1.07
CA PRO A 77 -3.07 -17.28 -1.46
C PRO A 77 -4.26 -16.88 -2.36
N ALA A 78 -4.63 -15.60 -2.48
CA ALA A 78 -5.81 -15.15 -3.23
C ALA A 78 -5.75 -15.53 -4.72
N GLY A 79 -4.58 -15.40 -5.37
CA GLY A 79 -4.41 -15.81 -6.77
C GLY A 79 -4.63 -17.30 -6.98
N ALA A 80 -4.27 -18.16 -6.01
CA ALA A 80 -4.57 -19.58 -6.08
C ALA A 80 -6.09 -19.84 -5.99
N ALA A 81 -6.80 -19.14 -5.10
CA ALA A 81 -8.26 -19.19 -5.01
C ALA A 81 -8.92 -18.66 -6.29
N GLY A 82 -8.42 -17.56 -6.84
CA GLY A 82 -8.85 -17.01 -8.13
C GLY A 82 -8.64 -17.96 -9.30
N LEU A 83 -7.51 -18.66 -9.35
CA LEU A 83 -7.24 -19.64 -10.39
C LEU A 83 -8.23 -20.83 -10.33
N ALA A 84 -8.54 -21.30 -9.11
CA ALA A 84 -9.53 -22.34 -8.92
C ALA A 84 -10.94 -21.87 -9.36
N ALA A 85 -11.31 -20.63 -9.03
CA ALA A 85 -12.59 -20.03 -9.43
C ALA A 85 -12.68 -19.84 -10.95
N ALA A 86 -11.63 -19.30 -11.57
CA ALA A 86 -11.56 -19.09 -13.03
C ALA A 86 -11.70 -20.40 -13.80
N ARG A 87 -10.99 -21.45 -13.38
CA ARG A 87 -11.12 -22.79 -13.96
C ARG A 87 -12.51 -23.38 -13.78
N ALA A 88 -13.12 -23.18 -12.61
CA ALA A 88 -14.45 -23.69 -12.32
C ALA A 88 -15.57 -23.04 -13.14
N ALA A 89 -15.37 -21.81 -13.59
CA ALA A 89 -16.29 -21.05 -14.44
C ALA A 89 -15.91 -21.05 -15.92
N GLY A 90 -14.72 -21.52 -16.30
CA GLY A 90 -14.21 -21.49 -17.67
C GLY A 90 -13.89 -20.08 -18.19
N VAL A 91 -13.46 -19.18 -17.31
CA VAL A 91 -13.21 -17.76 -17.63
C VAL A 91 -11.74 -17.38 -17.38
N PRO A 92 -11.22 -16.29 -17.97
CA PRO A 92 -9.86 -15.84 -17.72
C PRO A 92 -9.63 -15.41 -16.27
N LEU A 93 -8.39 -15.62 -15.80
CA LEU A 93 -7.86 -15.06 -14.57
C LEU A 93 -6.97 -13.86 -14.90
N VAL A 94 -7.23 -12.72 -14.30
CA VAL A 94 -6.31 -11.60 -14.16
C VAL A 94 -5.81 -11.59 -12.71
N VAL A 95 -4.51 -11.43 -12.50
CA VAL A 95 -3.96 -11.34 -11.13
C VAL A 95 -3.06 -10.13 -11.00
N MET A 96 -3.26 -9.37 -9.90
CA MET A 96 -2.46 -8.20 -9.58
C MET A 96 -1.58 -8.47 -8.36
N ALA A 97 -0.27 -8.26 -8.51
CA ALA A 97 0.71 -8.35 -7.45
C ALA A 97 0.82 -7.03 -6.68
N HIS A 98 0.96 -7.14 -5.34
CA HIS A 98 1.02 -5.99 -4.43
C HIS A 98 2.30 -5.93 -3.57
N GLY A 99 3.33 -6.66 -3.94
CA GLY A 99 4.65 -6.57 -3.36
C GLY A 99 4.92 -7.42 -2.13
N THR A 100 4.00 -7.59 -1.19
CA THR A 100 4.15 -8.60 -0.13
C THR A 100 4.24 -10.01 -0.70
N ASP A 101 3.62 -10.24 -1.83
CA ASP A 101 3.73 -11.46 -2.61
C ASP A 101 5.16 -11.73 -3.03
N VAL A 102 5.84 -10.69 -3.55
CA VAL A 102 7.19 -10.81 -4.10
C VAL A 102 8.22 -11.04 -3.00
N ALA A 103 8.05 -10.43 -1.84
CA ALA A 103 8.92 -10.69 -0.69
C ALA A 103 8.89 -12.18 -0.25
N ASN A 104 7.80 -12.88 -0.56
CA ASN A 104 7.66 -14.31 -0.28
C ASN A 104 8.21 -15.23 -1.40
N LEU A 105 8.52 -14.68 -2.59
CA LEU A 105 9.01 -15.48 -3.72
C LEU A 105 10.43 -16.02 -3.51
N ASP A 106 11.21 -15.37 -2.67
CA ASP A 106 12.56 -15.82 -2.34
C ASP A 106 12.57 -16.97 -1.31
N ARG A 107 11.40 -17.26 -0.70
CA ARG A 107 11.22 -18.36 0.25
C ARG A 107 10.57 -19.57 -0.45
N ALA A 108 11.08 -20.79 -0.18
CA ALA A 108 10.62 -21.99 -0.89
C ALA A 108 9.27 -22.31 -0.41
N PRO A 109 8.32 -22.64 0.12
CA PRO A 109 7.00 -23.07 -0.31
C PRO A 109 6.19 -22.04 -1.10
N PRO A 110 6.18 -20.71 -0.76
CA PRO A 110 5.36 -19.75 -1.51
C PRO A 110 5.66 -19.72 -3.01
N ARG A 111 6.93 -19.86 -3.39
CA ARG A 111 7.34 -19.89 -4.79
C ARG A 111 6.73 -21.02 -5.59
N ALA A 112 6.67 -22.22 -5.03
CA ALA A 112 6.07 -23.38 -5.71
C ALA A 112 4.55 -23.18 -5.89
N LEU A 113 3.89 -22.49 -4.94
CA LEU A 113 2.46 -22.24 -4.95
C LEU A 113 2.04 -21.10 -5.87
N THR A 114 2.91 -20.11 -6.12
CA THR A 114 2.62 -19.00 -7.03
C THR A 114 2.84 -19.34 -8.50
N ARG A 115 3.74 -20.28 -8.81
CA ARG A 115 4.03 -20.67 -10.19
C ARG A 115 2.81 -21.12 -11.00
N PRO A 116 1.91 -21.97 -10.48
CA PRO A 116 0.67 -22.32 -11.19
C PRO A 116 -0.24 -21.13 -11.44
N VAL A 117 -0.27 -20.14 -10.54
CA VAL A 117 -1.07 -18.92 -10.69
C VAL A 117 -0.54 -18.09 -11.84
N VAL A 118 0.77 -17.77 -11.82
CA VAL A 118 1.44 -17.00 -12.86
C VAL A 118 1.28 -17.65 -14.24
N ARG A 119 1.41 -18.98 -14.33
CA ARG A 119 1.26 -19.70 -15.59
C ARG A 119 -0.19 -19.84 -16.07
N GLY A 120 -1.14 -19.85 -15.16
CA GLY A 120 -2.56 -20.01 -15.45
C GLY A 120 -3.32 -18.71 -15.60
N ALA A 121 -2.70 -17.57 -15.28
CA ALA A 121 -3.29 -16.25 -15.47
C ALA A 121 -3.24 -15.84 -16.95
N ALA A 122 -4.32 -15.27 -17.44
CA ALA A 122 -4.37 -14.63 -18.75
C ALA A 122 -3.55 -13.33 -18.77
N ARG A 123 -3.52 -12.62 -17.62
CA ARG A 123 -2.71 -11.42 -17.41
C ARG A 123 -2.17 -11.41 -15.98
N VAL A 124 -0.92 -10.97 -15.84
CA VAL A 124 -0.29 -10.67 -14.55
C VAL A 124 0.03 -9.19 -14.53
N ILE A 125 -0.52 -8.48 -13.57
CA ILE A 125 -0.35 -7.03 -13.40
C ILE A 125 0.56 -6.78 -12.19
N ALA A 126 1.48 -5.85 -12.33
CA ALA A 126 2.30 -5.31 -11.24
C ALA A 126 1.97 -3.85 -11.02
N ASN A 127 1.98 -3.40 -9.77
CA ASN A 127 1.67 -2.02 -9.39
C ASN A 127 2.85 -1.06 -9.52
N SER A 128 3.96 -1.49 -10.11
CA SER A 128 5.13 -0.66 -10.45
C SER A 128 6.05 -1.41 -11.41
N ARG A 129 6.88 -0.69 -12.16
CA ARG A 129 7.92 -1.29 -13.01
C ARG A 129 8.93 -2.07 -12.20
N TRP A 130 9.28 -1.55 -11.02
CA TRP A 130 10.15 -2.27 -10.08
C TRP A 130 9.60 -3.66 -9.73
N LEU A 131 8.29 -3.74 -9.41
CA LEU A 131 7.64 -4.99 -9.06
C LEU A 131 7.54 -5.92 -10.26
N ALA A 132 7.22 -5.40 -11.44
CA ALA A 132 7.20 -6.15 -12.70
C ALA A 132 8.56 -6.81 -12.97
N GLY A 133 9.64 -6.05 -12.90
CA GLY A 133 11.01 -6.57 -13.10
C GLY A 133 11.39 -7.67 -12.10
N ARG A 134 10.95 -7.57 -10.85
CA ARG A 134 11.14 -8.63 -9.83
C ARG A 134 10.40 -9.92 -10.18
N LEU A 135 9.17 -9.81 -10.68
CA LEU A 135 8.39 -10.97 -11.11
C LEU A 135 8.97 -11.62 -12.37
N GLU A 136 9.33 -10.83 -13.37
CA GLU A 136 9.91 -11.31 -14.63
C GLU A 136 11.25 -11.99 -14.42
N ALA A 137 12.12 -11.41 -13.58
CA ALA A 137 13.37 -12.05 -13.17
C ALA A 137 13.14 -13.39 -12.46
N ARG A 138 12.02 -13.52 -11.74
CA ARG A 138 11.69 -14.73 -10.98
C ARG A 138 11.02 -15.81 -11.82
N TYR A 139 10.27 -15.43 -12.84
CA TYR A 139 9.53 -16.30 -13.74
C TYR A 139 9.94 -16.04 -15.20
N PRO A 140 11.02 -16.66 -15.70
CA PRO A 140 11.45 -16.50 -17.08
C PRO A 140 10.30 -16.79 -18.06
N GLY A 141 10.12 -15.87 -19.02
CA GLY A 141 9.02 -15.92 -20.00
C GLY A 141 7.70 -15.28 -19.53
N LEU A 142 7.62 -14.79 -18.29
CA LEU A 142 6.55 -13.91 -17.86
C LEU A 142 6.76 -12.52 -18.45
N SER A 143 5.68 -11.91 -18.95
CA SER A 143 5.58 -10.46 -19.23
C SER A 143 4.50 -9.90 -18.32
N CYS A 144 4.85 -8.95 -17.47
CA CYS A 144 3.91 -8.25 -16.61
C CYS A 144 3.38 -7.01 -17.29
N GLU A 145 2.09 -6.77 -17.14
CA GLU A 145 1.51 -5.46 -17.40
C GLU A 145 1.75 -4.56 -16.18
N VAL A 146 2.18 -3.34 -16.39
CA VAL A 146 2.34 -2.36 -15.30
C VAL A 146 1.07 -1.51 -15.25
N CYS A 147 0.43 -1.50 -14.07
CA CYS A 147 -0.70 -0.63 -13.80
C CYS A 147 -0.49 -0.03 -12.42
N ASP A 148 -0.07 1.22 -12.40
CA ASP A 148 0.19 1.95 -11.16
C ASP A 148 -1.10 2.07 -10.35
N LEU A 149 -0.97 2.05 -9.03
CA LEU A 149 -2.10 2.31 -8.15
C LEU A 149 -2.45 3.80 -8.21
N GLY A 150 -3.74 4.09 -8.25
CA GLY A 150 -4.26 5.46 -8.17
C GLY A 150 -4.67 5.84 -6.76
N VAL A 151 -4.85 7.13 -6.55
CA VAL A 151 -5.48 7.72 -5.36
C VAL A 151 -6.82 8.31 -5.75
N ASP A 152 -7.84 8.09 -4.93
CA ASP A 152 -9.14 8.70 -5.15
C ASP A 152 -9.10 10.17 -4.74
N LEU A 153 -9.07 11.06 -5.73
CA LEU A 153 -9.02 12.50 -5.48
C LEU A 153 -10.30 13.08 -4.86
N ARG A 154 -11.38 12.30 -4.72
CA ARG A 154 -12.57 12.70 -3.94
C ARG A 154 -12.29 12.59 -2.44
N ASP A 155 -11.49 11.60 -2.03
CA ASP A 155 -11.11 11.34 -0.66
C ASP A 155 -9.82 12.08 -0.28
N PHE A 156 -8.86 12.17 -1.22
CA PHE A 156 -7.53 12.76 -1.04
C PHE A 156 -7.37 14.03 -1.89
N ALA A 157 -8.16 15.06 -1.60
CA ALA A 157 -8.13 16.33 -2.31
C ALA A 157 -7.43 17.43 -1.48
N PRO A 158 -6.75 18.38 -2.13
CA PRO A 158 -6.28 19.59 -1.48
C PRO A 158 -7.43 20.30 -0.74
N GLY A 159 -7.18 20.78 0.50
CA GLY A 159 -8.20 21.43 1.32
C GLY A 159 -8.94 20.48 2.28
N ALA A 160 -8.56 19.20 2.37
CA ALA A 160 -9.05 18.32 3.42
C ALA A 160 -8.84 18.94 4.80
N ALA A 161 -9.87 18.88 5.66
CA ALA A 161 -9.79 19.43 7.02
C ALA A 161 -8.72 18.67 7.83
N PRO A 162 -7.75 19.39 8.46
CA PRO A 162 -6.70 18.73 9.21
C PRO A 162 -7.24 18.08 10.48
N ALA A 163 -6.73 16.90 10.81
CA ALA A 163 -6.96 16.28 12.11
C ALA A 163 -6.32 17.13 13.25
N ALA A 164 -6.86 17.00 14.46
CA ALA A 164 -6.24 17.55 15.65
C ALA A 164 -4.87 16.88 15.87
N TRP A 165 -3.80 17.65 15.82
CA TRP A 165 -2.45 17.13 16.04
C TRP A 165 -2.21 16.89 17.53
N PRO A 166 -1.69 15.72 17.94
CA PRO A 166 -1.53 15.38 19.34
C PRO A 166 -0.68 16.41 20.10
N GLY A 167 -1.22 16.92 21.23
CA GLY A 167 -0.52 17.86 22.12
C GLY A 167 -0.14 19.18 21.49
N ASP A 168 -0.80 19.61 20.39
CA ASP A 168 -0.40 20.81 19.61
C ASP A 168 1.09 20.84 19.28
N GLY A 169 1.63 19.64 18.99
CA GLY A 169 3.05 19.41 18.75
C GLY A 169 3.67 20.41 17.77
N PRO A 170 4.92 20.84 18.06
CA PRO A 170 5.59 21.88 17.27
C PRO A 170 5.86 21.45 15.84
N HIS A 171 5.97 22.44 14.94
CA HIS A 171 6.46 22.23 13.59
C HIS A 171 8.00 22.06 13.57
N PRO A 172 8.54 21.26 12.64
CA PRO A 172 7.80 20.53 11.60
C PRO A 172 7.00 19.34 12.16
N ARG A 173 5.81 19.14 11.61
CA ARG A 173 4.95 17.97 11.89
C ARG A 173 5.21 16.86 10.89
N LEU A 174 5.84 15.80 11.35
CA LEU A 174 6.15 14.63 10.53
C LEU A 174 5.11 13.54 10.76
N LEU A 175 4.68 12.87 9.70
CA LEU A 175 3.68 11.81 9.75
C LEU A 175 4.19 10.54 9.09
N CYS A 176 3.97 9.39 9.71
CA CYS A 176 4.15 8.09 9.10
C CYS A 176 2.83 7.32 9.17
N VAL A 177 2.30 6.90 8.01
CA VAL A 177 1.05 6.14 7.90
C VAL A 177 1.34 4.72 7.46
N GLY A 178 0.87 3.72 8.22
CA GLY A 178 0.96 2.32 7.85
C GLY A 178 1.29 1.37 9.00
N SER A 179 1.53 0.10 8.66
CA SER A 179 1.84 -0.93 9.67
C SER A 179 3.18 -0.68 10.35
N LEU A 180 3.23 -0.80 11.67
CA LEU A 180 4.45 -0.59 12.47
C LEU A 180 5.28 -1.87 12.51
N ILE A 181 5.95 -2.16 11.40
CA ILE A 181 6.76 -3.35 11.16
C ILE A 181 8.16 -2.99 10.67
N GLU A 182 9.12 -3.91 10.81
CA GLU A 182 10.52 -3.71 10.45
C GLU A 182 10.71 -3.21 9.01
N ARG A 183 9.99 -3.81 8.03
CA ARG A 183 10.08 -3.41 6.63
C ARG A 183 9.74 -1.94 6.39
N LYS A 184 8.90 -1.33 7.24
CA LYS A 184 8.53 0.09 7.14
C LYS A 184 9.57 1.02 7.78
N ASN A 185 10.61 0.47 8.43
CA ASN A 185 11.71 1.21 9.04
C ASN A 185 11.25 2.29 10.03
N VAL A 186 10.18 1.99 10.77
CA VAL A 186 9.57 2.96 11.68
C VAL A 186 10.47 3.33 12.87
N VAL A 187 11.31 2.40 13.34
CA VAL A 187 12.29 2.67 14.40
C VAL A 187 13.41 3.57 13.86
N GLY A 188 13.96 3.25 12.69
CA GLY A 188 14.97 4.11 12.04
C GLY A 188 14.46 5.52 11.76
N LEU A 189 13.17 5.68 11.43
CA LEU A 189 12.55 7.01 11.31
C LEU A 189 12.51 7.74 12.64
N ALA A 190 12.15 7.06 13.73
CA ALA A 190 12.09 7.66 15.06
C ALA A 190 13.51 8.03 15.58
N ASP A 191 14.52 7.23 15.24
CA ASP A 191 15.93 7.54 15.55
C ASP A 191 16.40 8.77 14.76
N ALA A 192 16.14 8.84 13.47
CA ALA A 192 16.48 9.99 12.62
C ALA A 192 15.72 11.27 13.04
N PHE A 193 14.47 11.14 13.49
CA PHE A 193 13.70 12.24 14.06
C PHE A 193 14.33 12.79 15.36
N ALA A 194 14.81 11.89 16.23
CA ALA A 194 15.51 12.30 17.45
C ALA A 194 16.79 13.11 17.13
N GLU A 195 17.52 12.75 16.08
CA GLU A 195 18.70 13.51 15.61
C GLU A 195 18.32 14.85 14.96
N LEU A 196 17.17 14.93 14.26
CA LEU A 196 16.63 16.20 13.75
C LEU A 196 16.39 17.21 14.90
N GLY A 197 16.09 16.73 16.10
CA GLY A 197 16.06 17.50 17.35
C GLY A 197 14.97 18.56 17.45
N ARG A 198 13.98 18.58 16.54
CA ARG A 198 12.90 19.57 16.51
C ARG A 198 11.64 18.99 15.85
N GLY A 199 10.49 19.58 16.18
CA GLY A 199 9.20 19.21 15.62
C GLY A 199 8.49 18.12 16.40
N SER A 200 7.55 17.45 15.74
CA SER A 200 6.79 16.34 16.29
C SER A 200 6.60 15.25 15.24
N LEU A 201 6.63 13.98 15.66
CA LEU A 201 6.46 12.82 14.79
C LEU A 201 5.25 12.02 15.25
N VAL A 202 4.31 11.80 14.33
CA VAL A 202 3.11 11.01 14.57
C VAL A 202 3.12 9.75 13.70
N PHE A 203 2.82 8.61 14.32
CA PHE A 203 2.57 7.35 13.64
C PHE A 203 1.08 7.03 13.66
N VAL A 204 0.48 6.92 12.47
CA VAL A 204 -0.89 6.44 12.27
C VAL A 204 -0.83 5.01 11.75
N GLY A 205 -1.16 4.07 12.60
CA GLY A 205 -1.08 2.65 12.34
C GLY A 205 -0.74 1.83 13.58
N ASP A 206 -0.62 0.53 13.41
CA ASP A 206 -0.33 -0.39 14.49
C ASP A 206 0.54 -1.55 14.03
N GLY A 207 1.22 -2.21 14.96
CA GLY A 207 2.06 -3.36 14.66
C GLY A 207 3.00 -3.74 15.80
N PRO A 208 3.80 -4.80 15.61
CA PRO A 208 4.68 -5.34 16.65
C PRO A 208 5.73 -4.34 17.17
N LEU A 209 6.06 -3.30 16.40
CA LEU A 209 7.06 -2.29 16.80
C LEU A 209 6.45 -1.08 17.54
N ARG A 210 5.14 -1.10 17.85
CA ARG A 210 4.48 -0.02 18.60
C ARG A 210 5.22 0.30 19.91
N GLY A 211 5.51 -0.71 20.72
CA GLY A 211 6.22 -0.52 21.99
C GLY A 211 7.62 0.05 21.88
N ALA A 212 8.27 -0.07 20.71
CA ALA A 212 9.58 0.54 20.45
C ALA A 212 9.49 2.03 20.11
N LEU A 213 8.30 2.54 19.83
CA LEU A 213 8.03 3.93 19.45
C LEU A 213 7.41 4.74 20.60
N GLU A 214 6.58 4.09 21.43
CA GLU A 214 5.93 4.73 22.57
C GLU A 214 6.93 5.22 23.63
N GLY A 215 6.67 6.39 24.19
CA GLY A 215 7.53 7.03 25.22
C GLY A 215 8.77 7.74 24.67
N ARG A 216 9.01 7.73 23.35
CA ARG A 216 10.09 8.53 22.76
C ARG A 216 9.74 10.02 22.74
N PRO A 217 10.67 10.92 23.07
CA PRO A 217 10.43 12.36 23.06
C PRO A 217 9.92 12.85 21.69
N GLY A 218 8.83 13.61 21.68
CA GLY A 218 8.24 14.18 20.48
C GLY A 218 7.54 13.18 19.55
N VAL A 219 7.44 11.90 19.93
CA VAL A 219 6.81 10.83 19.15
C VAL A 219 5.46 10.46 19.75
N THR A 220 4.43 10.35 18.90
CA THR A 220 3.11 9.87 19.29
C THR A 220 2.65 8.75 18.37
N VAL A 221 2.12 7.67 18.95
CA VAL A 221 1.50 6.57 18.21
C VAL A 221 -0.02 6.62 18.41
N VAL A 222 -0.75 7.03 17.38
CA VAL A 222 -2.22 7.17 17.43
C VAL A 222 -2.91 5.80 17.40
N GLY A 223 -2.30 4.83 16.72
CA GLY A 223 -2.94 3.55 16.45
C GLY A 223 -3.62 3.53 15.09
N ARG A 224 -4.47 2.53 14.86
CA ARG A 224 -5.22 2.38 13.61
C ARG A 224 -6.36 3.39 13.55
N VAL A 225 -6.52 4.00 12.40
CA VAL A 225 -7.68 4.86 12.09
C VAL A 225 -8.43 4.30 10.89
N PRO A 226 -9.73 4.61 10.73
CA PRO A 226 -10.45 4.35 9.50
C PRO A 226 -9.77 5.03 8.30
N HIS A 227 -9.77 4.38 7.13
CA HIS A 227 -9.13 4.94 5.94
C HIS A 227 -9.66 6.32 5.57
N ALA A 228 -10.93 6.58 5.81
CA ALA A 228 -11.57 7.89 5.58
C ALA A 228 -10.98 9.03 6.45
N GLU A 229 -10.28 8.72 7.54
CA GLU A 229 -9.62 9.71 8.39
C GLU A 229 -8.18 9.99 7.98
N VAL A 230 -7.57 9.12 7.15
CA VAL A 230 -6.17 9.27 6.70
C VAL A 230 -5.92 10.61 5.99
N PRO A 231 -6.82 11.11 5.11
CA PRO A 231 -6.64 12.42 4.48
C PRO A 231 -6.49 13.56 5.50
N SER A 232 -7.27 13.54 6.58
CA SER A 232 -7.19 14.55 7.64
C SER A 232 -5.85 14.52 8.40
N TRP A 233 -5.31 13.35 8.66
CA TRP A 233 -3.98 13.20 9.25
C TRP A 233 -2.88 13.71 8.32
N ILE A 234 -2.96 13.38 7.03
CA ILE A 234 -2.01 13.88 6.02
C ILE A 234 -2.15 15.40 5.88
N ALA A 235 -3.36 15.94 5.89
CA ALA A 235 -3.59 17.39 5.84
C ALA A 235 -3.00 18.14 7.05
N ALA A 236 -2.87 17.47 8.20
CA ALA A 236 -2.32 18.06 9.42
C ALA A 236 -0.77 18.06 9.47
N CYS A 237 -0.08 17.30 8.62
CA CYS A 237 1.38 17.22 8.63
C CYS A 237 2.04 18.20 7.64
N ASP A 238 3.33 18.45 7.84
CA ASP A 238 4.18 19.18 6.90
C ASP A 238 4.88 18.19 5.94
N VAL A 239 5.32 17.05 6.47
CA VAL A 239 6.06 16.03 5.73
C VAL A 239 5.51 14.64 6.04
N LEU A 240 5.16 13.88 5.00
CA LEU A 240 4.88 12.46 5.16
C LEU A 240 6.18 11.66 4.98
N CYS A 241 6.46 10.76 5.93
CA CYS A 241 7.67 9.94 5.95
C CYS A 241 7.35 8.47 5.68
N GLN A 242 7.89 7.92 4.61
CA GLN A 242 7.77 6.52 4.22
C GLN A 242 9.16 5.93 3.88
N PRO A 243 10.11 5.90 4.84
CA PRO A 243 11.49 5.45 4.60
C PRO A 243 11.61 3.92 4.67
N SER A 244 10.69 3.20 4.05
CA SER A 244 10.63 1.74 4.06
C SER A 244 11.94 1.12 3.57
N LEU A 245 12.35 -0.03 4.14
CA LEU A 245 13.50 -0.80 3.62
C LEU A 245 13.24 -1.27 2.19
N VAL A 246 12.01 -1.60 1.87
CA VAL A 246 11.50 -1.84 0.51
C VAL A 246 10.05 -1.42 0.47
N GLU A 247 9.67 -0.60 -0.52
CA GLU A 247 8.31 -0.16 -0.75
C GLU A 247 7.86 -0.49 -2.18
N PRO A 248 7.03 -1.50 -2.37
CA PRO A 248 6.67 -1.96 -3.72
C PRO A 248 6.01 -0.92 -4.61
N PHE A 249 5.19 -0.04 -4.03
CA PHE A 249 4.58 1.10 -4.71
C PHE A 249 4.79 2.40 -3.93
N GLY A 250 4.15 2.52 -2.76
CA GLY A 250 4.24 3.72 -1.92
C GLY A 250 2.95 4.53 -1.88
N LEU A 251 1.80 3.86 -1.74
CA LEU A 251 0.49 4.52 -1.79
C LEU A 251 0.37 5.70 -0.81
N ALA A 252 0.87 5.58 0.43
CA ALA A 252 0.82 6.68 1.39
C ALA A 252 1.62 7.93 0.93
N ALA A 253 2.73 7.73 0.21
CA ALA A 253 3.46 8.85 -0.39
C ALA A 253 2.65 9.51 -1.51
N LEU A 254 2.00 8.73 -2.37
CA LEU A 254 1.14 9.25 -3.43
C LEU A 254 -0.10 9.98 -2.85
N GLU A 255 -0.72 9.43 -1.80
CA GLU A 255 -1.81 10.06 -1.04
C GLU A 255 -1.38 11.41 -0.44
N ALA A 256 -0.16 11.49 0.09
CA ALA A 256 0.37 12.75 0.63
C ALA A 256 0.66 13.77 -0.48
N MET A 257 1.20 13.33 -1.61
CA MET A 257 1.44 14.20 -2.75
C MET A 257 0.13 14.77 -3.32
N SER A 258 -0.95 13.99 -3.39
CA SER A 258 -2.27 14.46 -3.82
C SER A 258 -2.85 15.54 -2.87
N LEU A 259 -2.47 15.49 -1.58
CA LEU A 259 -2.79 16.51 -0.57
C LEU A 259 -1.73 17.63 -0.48
N GLU A 260 -0.88 17.76 -1.48
CA GLU A 260 0.18 18.78 -1.57
C GLU A 260 1.19 18.72 -0.41
N ARG A 261 1.45 17.54 0.17
CA ARG A 261 2.45 17.36 1.22
C ARG A 261 3.79 16.91 0.65
N THR A 262 4.86 17.43 1.25
CA THR A 262 6.20 16.93 0.94
C THR A 262 6.35 15.51 1.45
N VAL A 263 7.09 14.68 0.71
CA VAL A 263 7.32 13.30 1.12
C VAL A 263 8.81 13.00 1.30
N VAL A 264 9.13 12.15 2.28
CA VAL A 264 10.41 11.45 2.37
C VAL A 264 10.13 9.99 2.14
N ALA A 265 10.66 9.44 1.05
CA ALA A 265 10.41 8.06 0.66
C ALA A 265 11.71 7.31 0.33
N THR A 266 11.63 5.99 0.24
CA THR A 266 12.79 5.14 -0.06
C THR A 266 13.14 5.12 -1.55
N THR A 267 14.43 4.94 -1.87
CA THR A 267 14.89 4.62 -3.23
C THR A 267 14.65 3.16 -3.61
N ALA A 268 14.28 2.29 -2.66
CA ALA A 268 14.12 0.85 -2.90
C ALA A 268 12.66 0.48 -3.14
N GLY A 269 12.28 0.34 -4.39
CA GLY A 269 10.93 -0.04 -4.81
C GLY A 269 10.32 0.88 -5.85
N GLY A 270 9.01 1.09 -5.76
CA GLY A 270 8.22 1.93 -6.67
C GLY A 270 8.33 3.45 -6.45
N PRO A 271 8.57 4.00 -5.25
CA PRO A 271 8.57 5.45 -5.06
C PRO A 271 9.42 6.26 -6.04
N PRO A 272 10.60 5.79 -6.51
CA PRO A 272 11.37 6.50 -7.54
C PRO A 272 10.65 6.68 -8.88
N GLU A 273 9.57 5.95 -9.12
CA GLU A 273 8.82 6.03 -10.38
C GLU A 273 7.89 7.25 -10.44
N PHE A 274 7.53 7.82 -9.27
CA PHE A 274 6.60 8.95 -9.19
C PHE A 274 7.04 10.08 -8.23
N VAL A 275 7.94 9.84 -7.27
CA VAL A 275 8.42 10.90 -6.37
C VAL A 275 9.49 11.72 -7.09
N THR A 276 9.12 12.90 -7.58
CA THR A 276 10.05 13.85 -8.21
C THR A 276 10.77 14.69 -7.14
N ARG A 277 11.81 15.45 -7.57
CA ARG A 277 12.55 16.35 -6.68
C ARG A 277 11.70 17.50 -6.13
N GLU A 278 10.66 17.87 -6.85
CA GLU A 278 9.69 18.90 -6.46
C GLU A 278 8.69 18.36 -5.44
N ALA A 279 8.39 17.06 -5.51
CA ALA A 279 7.42 16.40 -4.62
C ALA A 279 8.03 15.99 -3.28
N GLY A 280 9.32 15.63 -3.26
CA GLY A 280 9.92 15.12 -2.04
C GLY A 280 11.38 14.73 -2.14
N VAL A 281 11.81 13.94 -1.17
CA VAL A 281 13.18 13.48 -1.02
C VAL A 281 13.21 11.94 -1.03
N LEU A 282 14.01 11.36 -1.90
CA LEU A 282 14.28 9.94 -1.91
C LEU A 282 15.55 9.65 -1.09
N VAL A 283 15.48 8.66 -0.20
CA VAL A 283 16.57 8.25 0.70
C VAL A 283 16.91 6.79 0.53
N ALA A 284 18.17 6.43 0.67
CA ALA A 284 18.59 5.03 0.67
C ALA A 284 18.07 4.32 1.94
N PRO A 285 17.50 3.10 1.83
CA PRO A 285 16.72 2.48 2.90
C PRO A 285 17.52 2.11 4.17
N THR A 286 18.82 1.88 4.03
CA THR A 286 19.71 1.46 5.14
C THR A 286 20.70 2.55 5.54
N ASP A 287 20.64 3.72 4.94
CA ASP A 287 21.53 4.84 5.22
C ASP A 287 20.84 5.81 6.19
N HIS A 288 21.19 5.69 7.46
CA HIS A 288 20.65 6.51 8.52
C HIS A 288 20.98 8.01 8.34
N ALA A 289 22.22 8.32 7.96
CA ALA A 289 22.64 9.71 7.73
C ALA A 289 21.88 10.32 6.54
N ALA A 290 21.66 9.55 5.47
CA ALA A 290 20.84 10.00 4.35
C ALA A 290 19.38 10.24 4.77
N LEU A 291 18.84 9.45 5.71
CA LEU A 291 17.49 9.67 6.25
C LEU A 291 17.41 10.96 7.04
N VAL A 292 18.35 11.22 7.95
CA VAL A 292 18.42 12.49 8.72
C VAL A 292 18.52 13.69 7.77
N ALA A 293 19.48 13.69 6.84
CA ALA A 293 19.62 14.74 5.84
C ALA A 293 18.39 14.88 4.94
N GLY A 294 17.73 13.76 4.65
CA GLY A 294 16.48 13.73 3.89
C GLY A 294 15.33 14.41 4.61
N LEU A 295 15.19 14.20 5.92
CA LEU A 295 14.21 14.90 6.77
C LEU A 295 14.49 16.41 6.80
N GLU A 296 15.75 16.83 7.02
CA GLU A 296 16.13 18.25 7.02
C GLU A 296 15.79 18.94 5.71
N ARG A 297 16.14 18.29 4.58
CA ARG A 297 15.82 18.81 3.23
C ARG A 297 14.33 18.91 2.99
N ALA A 298 13.55 17.89 3.37
CA ALA A 298 12.11 17.87 3.16
C ALA A 298 11.41 18.99 3.96
N VAL A 299 11.84 19.19 5.20
CA VAL A 299 11.34 20.28 6.07
C VAL A 299 11.66 21.65 5.49
N ALA A 300 12.82 21.83 4.87
CA ALA A 300 13.26 23.08 4.25
C ALA A 300 12.64 23.34 2.87
N MET A 301 11.91 22.39 2.27
CA MET A 301 11.30 22.56 0.95
C MET A 301 10.24 23.67 0.97
N PRO A 302 10.33 24.63 0.04
CA PRO A 302 9.42 25.77 0.04
C PRO A 302 7.99 25.37 -0.33
N VAL A 303 7.02 25.95 0.40
CA VAL A 303 5.57 25.76 0.20
C VAL A 303 5.07 26.14 -1.22
N PRO A 304 5.64 27.13 -1.93
CA PRO A 304 5.15 27.52 -3.27
C PRO A 304 5.19 26.45 -4.37
N ASN A 305 5.96 25.37 -4.19
CA ASN A 305 6.09 24.31 -5.20
C ASN A 305 5.02 23.20 -5.10
N ARG A 306 3.95 23.42 -4.32
CA ARG A 306 2.90 22.41 -4.10
C ARG A 306 2.20 22.01 -5.39
N ALA A 307 1.81 22.99 -6.23
CA ALA A 307 1.13 22.71 -7.50
C ALA A 307 1.99 21.88 -8.47
N ALA A 308 3.30 22.15 -8.52
CA ALA A 308 4.25 21.38 -9.34
C ALA A 308 4.38 19.92 -8.83
N ARG A 309 4.25 19.68 -7.52
CA ARG A 309 4.30 18.34 -6.93
C ARG A 309 3.11 17.47 -7.33
N VAL A 310 1.91 18.06 -7.38
CA VAL A 310 0.69 17.35 -7.79
C VAL A 310 0.68 17.06 -9.30
N ALA A 311 1.20 18.00 -10.11
CA ALA A 311 1.27 17.80 -11.55
C ALA A 311 2.31 16.75 -11.99
N ALA A 312 3.24 16.39 -11.10
CA ALA A 312 4.29 15.41 -11.37
C ALA A 312 3.93 14.00 -10.88
N ALA A 313 2.84 13.85 -10.13
CA ALA A 313 2.30 12.59 -9.62
C ALA A 313 1.16 12.08 -10.49
#